data_2a684768839f911879694be391ee0f1d
#
_entry.id   2a684768839f911879694be391ee0f1d
#
_cell.length_a   1.000
_cell.length_b   1.000
_cell.length_c   1.000
_cell.angle_alpha   90.00
_cell.angle_beta   90.00
_cell.angle_gamma   90.00
#
_symmetry.space_group_name_H-M   'P 1'
#
loop_
_entity.id
_entity.type
_entity.pdbx_description
1 polymer ?
#
loop_
_entity_poly.entity_id
_entity_poly.type
_entity_poly.pdbx_seq_one_letter_code
_entity_poly.pdbx_strand_id
1 'polypeptide(L)'
;MSKKTLSESDICAKYITPAVVQAGWDEALQIRREVFFTKGRVIVRGKLHTRGEQKRADYILYYKANIPLAVIEAKDNKHSVGAGMQQALNYAETLGIPFVFSSNGDGFLLHDRTGLAEKTEQELTLDAFPAPAELWQRYCQWKGLETAEARHTLEMPYYDDGSSLAPRYYQASAINNTIEAVAKGQQRILLVMATGTGKTYTAFQIIWRLWKSGTKKRILFLADRNILVDQTKNNDFKPFAAAMTKISKRQIDKSYEIYLSLYQAVTGNEEEQNIYKQFSPDFFDLIVIDECHRGSAAEDSAWRVILTYFASATHIGLTATPKETKDVSSIFYFGESAYTYSLKQGIEDGFLAPYKVVRIDIDKDLQGWRPSKGQLDKNGALIEDRVYNQIDMDRTLVLEKRTELVARKITEFLVATVPYAKTIVFCDDIDHAERMRQALVNLNPERVKENRKYIMRITGDELEGKAELDNFINPEERYPVIATTSKLMSTDVDAQTCKLIALDQHIRSMTEFKQAIGRGTRINEDYDKYWFTIMDFKKVTELFADKDFDG
;
A
#
# COMPACT_ATOMS: atom_id res chain seq x y z
N MET A 1 -19.65 -46.69 10.89
CA MET A 1 -18.70 -45.89 11.73
C MET A 1 -19.46 -44.75 12.35
N SER A 2 -19.25 -44.47 13.63
CA SER A 2 -19.87 -43.31 14.28
C SER A 2 -19.28 -42.03 13.70
N LYS A 3 -20.09 -40.98 13.44
CA LYS A 3 -19.60 -39.63 13.04
C LYS A 3 -18.52 -39.09 13.98
N LYS A 4 -18.60 -39.42 15.27
CA LYS A 4 -17.65 -39.01 16.31
C LYS A 4 -16.21 -39.53 16.12
N THR A 5 -16.01 -40.54 15.26
CA THR A 5 -14.67 -41.08 14.95
C THR A 5 -14.06 -40.48 13.69
N LEU A 6 -14.78 -39.60 13.01
CA LEU A 6 -14.35 -38.95 11.78
C LEU A 6 -13.50 -37.72 12.10
N SER A 7 -12.51 -37.48 11.27
CA SER A 7 -11.73 -36.24 11.30
C SER A 7 -12.56 -35.06 10.78
N GLU A 8 -12.13 -33.83 11.07
CA GLU A 8 -12.72 -32.61 10.52
C GLU A 8 -12.76 -32.64 8.97
N SER A 9 -11.69 -33.11 8.33
CA SER A 9 -11.64 -33.30 6.88
C SER A 9 -12.67 -34.32 6.36
N ASP A 10 -12.91 -35.42 7.11
CA ASP A 10 -13.98 -36.37 6.79
C ASP A 10 -15.38 -35.75 6.92
N ILE A 11 -15.60 -34.93 7.95
CA ILE A 11 -16.87 -34.18 8.16
C ILE A 11 -17.08 -33.24 6.98
N CYS A 12 -16.08 -32.47 6.57
CA CYS A 12 -16.13 -31.61 5.40
C CYS A 12 -16.52 -32.38 4.14
N ALA A 13 -15.83 -33.48 3.84
CA ALA A 13 -16.02 -34.23 2.60
C ALA A 13 -17.35 -34.99 2.54
N LYS A 14 -17.81 -35.56 3.67
CA LYS A 14 -18.96 -36.45 3.70
C LYS A 14 -20.28 -35.77 4.02
N TYR A 15 -20.25 -34.61 4.68
CA TYR A 15 -21.48 -33.97 5.16
C TYR A 15 -21.59 -32.50 4.72
N ILE A 16 -20.57 -31.67 4.93
CA ILE A 16 -20.65 -30.23 4.65
C ILE A 16 -20.66 -29.98 3.15
N THR A 17 -19.66 -30.45 2.40
CA THR A 17 -19.59 -30.25 0.95
C THR A 17 -20.85 -30.80 0.23
N PRO A 18 -21.32 -32.04 0.50
CA PRO A 18 -22.54 -32.52 -0.12
C PRO A 18 -23.78 -31.67 0.17
N ALA A 19 -23.93 -31.17 1.41
CA ALA A 19 -25.05 -30.31 1.78
C ALA A 19 -25.01 -28.95 1.02
N VAL A 20 -23.84 -28.35 0.91
CA VAL A 20 -23.65 -27.09 0.18
C VAL A 20 -23.91 -27.29 -1.33
N VAL A 21 -23.39 -28.37 -1.92
CA VAL A 21 -23.65 -28.72 -3.34
C VAL A 21 -25.12 -28.99 -3.58
N GLN A 22 -25.81 -29.75 -2.68
CA GLN A 22 -27.24 -30.04 -2.78
C GLN A 22 -28.08 -28.75 -2.72
N ALA A 23 -27.64 -27.72 -2.01
CA ALA A 23 -28.27 -26.39 -1.97
C ALA A 23 -28.10 -25.59 -3.28
N GLY A 24 -27.37 -26.12 -4.26
CA GLY A 24 -27.17 -25.52 -5.59
C GLY A 24 -25.90 -24.76 -5.80
N TRP A 25 -24.92 -24.86 -4.87
CA TRP A 25 -23.60 -24.25 -5.04
C TRP A 25 -22.74 -25.09 -5.99
N ASP A 26 -22.13 -24.44 -6.99
CA ASP A 26 -21.19 -25.06 -7.92
C ASP A 26 -19.85 -25.31 -7.22
N GLU A 27 -19.46 -26.59 -7.10
CA GLU A 27 -18.24 -26.97 -6.39
C GLU A 27 -16.97 -26.40 -7.06
N ALA A 28 -16.94 -26.34 -8.39
CA ALA A 28 -15.76 -25.88 -9.12
C ALA A 28 -15.62 -24.34 -9.14
N LEU A 29 -16.74 -23.62 -9.24
CA LEU A 29 -16.75 -22.17 -9.47
C LEU A 29 -17.01 -21.35 -8.21
N GLN A 30 -17.83 -21.88 -7.29
CA GLN A 30 -18.35 -21.11 -6.16
C GLN A 30 -17.80 -21.55 -4.80
N ILE A 31 -17.29 -22.77 -4.67
CA ILE A 31 -16.78 -23.30 -3.41
C ILE A 31 -15.25 -23.27 -3.43
N ARG A 32 -14.64 -22.53 -2.50
CA ARG A 32 -13.21 -22.58 -2.25
C ARG A 32 -12.97 -23.19 -0.87
N ARG A 33 -12.13 -24.22 -0.82
CA ARG A 33 -11.79 -24.95 0.41
C ARG A 33 -10.39 -24.62 0.85
N GLU A 34 -10.16 -24.62 2.17
CA GLU A 34 -8.85 -24.41 2.79
C GLU A 34 -8.15 -23.12 2.30
N VAL A 35 -8.89 -22.01 2.33
CA VAL A 35 -8.45 -20.73 1.76
C VAL A 35 -7.53 -20.00 2.72
N PHE A 36 -6.25 -19.94 2.40
CA PHE A 36 -5.29 -19.08 3.09
C PHE A 36 -5.43 -17.66 2.59
N PHE A 37 -5.72 -16.71 3.48
CA PHE A 37 -5.87 -15.31 3.11
C PHE A 37 -4.83 -14.37 3.74
N THR A 38 -4.07 -14.82 4.77
CA THR A 38 -2.86 -14.12 5.26
C THR A 38 -1.61 -14.98 5.04
N LYS A 39 -0.43 -14.33 5.11
CA LYS A 39 0.87 -15.03 5.02
C LYS A 39 1.48 -15.34 6.38
N GLY A 40 0.85 -14.92 7.47
CA GLY A 40 1.40 -14.98 8.83
C GLY A 40 2.50 -13.95 9.07
N ARG A 41 2.41 -13.27 10.21
CA ARG A 41 3.37 -12.21 10.61
C ARG A 41 4.80 -12.74 10.58
N VAL A 42 5.73 -11.95 10.07
CA VAL A 42 7.16 -12.23 10.18
C VAL A 42 7.63 -11.84 11.58
N ILE A 43 8.10 -12.83 12.34
CA ILE A 43 8.62 -12.67 13.71
C ILE A 43 10.14 -12.69 13.64
N VAL A 44 10.79 -11.62 14.10
CA VAL A 44 12.24 -11.46 14.01
C VAL A 44 12.88 -11.54 15.41
N ARG A 45 13.80 -12.46 15.61
CA ARG A 45 14.57 -12.63 16.86
C ARG A 45 16.07 -12.61 16.54
N GLY A 46 16.75 -11.49 16.87
CA GLY A 46 18.15 -11.31 16.48
C GLY A 46 18.33 -11.25 14.95
N LYS A 47 19.09 -12.20 14.41
CA LYS A 47 19.27 -12.37 12.95
C LYS A 47 18.33 -13.43 12.35
N LEU A 48 17.60 -14.18 13.20
CA LEU A 48 16.66 -15.22 12.77
C LEU A 48 15.27 -14.63 12.55
N HIS A 49 14.54 -15.21 11.64
CA HIS A 49 13.13 -14.91 11.41
C HIS A 49 12.31 -16.19 11.25
N THR A 50 11.02 -16.10 11.54
CA THR A 50 10.05 -17.18 11.34
C THR A 50 8.73 -16.54 10.95
N ARG A 51 7.85 -17.28 10.28
CA ARG A 51 6.47 -16.85 10.05
C ARG A 51 5.56 -17.36 11.16
N GLY A 52 4.64 -16.51 11.60
CA GLY A 52 3.52 -16.90 12.45
C GLY A 52 2.47 -17.69 11.69
N GLU A 53 1.40 -18.04 12.40
CA GLU A 53 0.28 -18.76 11.81
C GLU A 53 -0.40 -17.95 10.70
N GLN A 54 -0.76 -18.65 9.63
CA GLN A 54 -1.58 -18.11 8.55
C GLN A 54 -3.05 -18.29 8.92
N LYS A 55 -3.88 -17.30 8.64
CA LYS A 55 -5.31 -17.46 8.74
C LYS A 55 -5.81 -18.25 7.53
N ARG A 56 -6.55 -19.34 7.81
CA ARG A 56 -7.12 -20.24 6.82
C ARG A 56 -8.58 -20.49 7.15
N ALA A 57 -9.47 -20.22 6.21
CA ALA A 57 -10.88 -20.59 6.31
C ALA A 57 -11.11 -21.96 5.68
N ASP A 58 -11.91 -22.81 6.31
CA ASP A 58 -12.22 -24.13 5.74
C ASP A 58 -12.99 -24.02 4.44
N TYR A 59 -13.97 -23.10 4.38
CA TYR A 59 -14.68 -22.76 3.15
C TYR A 59 -14.91 -21.27 3.03
N ILE A 60 -14.79 -20.75 1.80
CA ILE A 60 -15.35 -19.47 1.38
C ILE A 60 -16.25 -19.74 0.17
N LEU A 61 -17.50 -19.29 0.25
CA LEU A 61 -18.48 -19.44 -0.82
C LEU A 61 -18.61 -18.11 -1.57
N TYR A 62 -18.51 -18.20 -2.89
CA TYR A 62 -18.55 -17.05 -3.78
C TYR A 62 -19.80 -17.09 -4.66
N TYR A 63 -20.51 -15.97 -4.79
CA TYR A 63 -21.57 -15.85 -5.81
C TYR A 63 -20.96 -15.80 -7.22
N LYS A 64 -20.00 -14.93 -7.41
CA LYS A 64 -19.07 -14.85 -8.57
C LYS A 64 -17.64 -14.87 -8.01
N ALA A 65 -16.65 -15.14 -8.85
CA ALA A 65 -15.25 -15.27 -8.43
C ALA A 65 -14.71 -14.08 -7.61
N ASN A 66 -15.34 -12.91 -7.74
CA ASN A 66 -14.97 -11.66 -7.05
C ASN A 66 -15.92 -11.27 -5.90
N ILE A 67 -16.99 -12.05 -5.62
CA ILE A 67 -18.02 -11.73 -4.63
C ILE A 67 -18.10 -12.84 -3.59
N PRO A 68 -17.33 -12.78 -2.50
CA PRO A 68 -17.46 -13.72 -1.39
C PRO A 68 -18.75 -13.43 -0.61
N LEU A 69 -19.59 -14.43 -0.39
CA LEU A 69 -20.85 -14.30 0.34
C LEU A 69 -20.81 -14.94 1.72
N ALA A 70 -20.19 -16.12 1.84
CA ALA A 70 -20.25 -16.87 3.07
C ALA A 70 -18.89 -17.49 3.44
N VAL A 71 -18.65 -17.64 4.73
CA VAL A 71 -17.56 -18.43 5.29
C VAL A 71 -18.16 -19.56 6.12
N ILE A 72 -17.58 -20.77 6.01
CA ILE A 72 -17.96 -21.91 6.84
C ILE A 72 -16.72 -22.41 7.57
N GLU A 73 -16.83 -22.57 8.87
CA GLU A 73 -15.80 -23.19 9.72
C GLU A 73 -16.31 -24.55 10.18
N ALA A 74 -15.53 -25.58 9.91
CA ALA A 74 -15.84 -26.94 10.27
C ALA A 74 -15.21 -27.32 11.61
N LYS A 75 -15.84 -28.25 12.31
CA LYS A 75 -15.28 -28.96 13.48
C LYS A 75 -15.62 -30.43 13.39
N ASP A 76 -14.82 -31.26 14.06
CA ASP A 76 -15.16 -32.68 14.19
C ASP A 76 -16.46 -32.86 15.00
N ASN A 77 -17.12 -34.01 14.85
CA ASN A 77 -18.42 -34.27 15.45
C ASN A 77 -18.37 -34.53 16.98
N LYS A 78 -17.22 -34.31 17.65
CA LYS A 78 -17.12 -34.27 19.11
C LYS A 78 -17.49 -32.91 19.66
N HIS A 79 -17.48 -31.89 18.83
CA HIS A 79 -17.82 -30.52 19.17
C HIS A 79 -19.29 -30.19 18.83
N SER A 80 -19.82 -29.15 19.43
CA SER A 80 -21.16 -28.64 19.06
C SER A 80 -21.14 -27.99 17.67
N VAL A 81 -22.31 -27.85 17.04
CA VAL A 81 -22.47 -27.23 15.72
C VAL A 81 -21.89 -25.81 15.68
N GLY A 82 -22.02 -25.05 16.79
CA GLY A 82 -21.52 -23.68 16.88
C GLY A 82 -20.06 -23.53 17.33
N ALA A 83 -19.32 -24.60 17.57
CA ALA A 83 -17.97 -24.53 18.14
C ALA A 83 -16.95 -23.75 17.29
N GLY A 84 -17.13 -23.69 15.98
CA GLY A 84 -16.28 -22.91 15.06
C GLY A 84 -16.71 -21.46 14.88
N MET A 85 -17.83 -21.02 15.44
CA MET A 85 -18.44 -19.72 15.12
C MET A 85 -17.52 -18.52 15.43
N GLN A 86 -16.84 -18.49 16.56
CA GLN A 86 -15.95 -17.38 16.92
C GLN A 86 -14.80 -17.23 15.92
N GLN A 87 -14.24 -18.33 15.47
CA GLN A 87 -13.18 -18.36 14.46
C GLN A 87 -13.71 -17.87 13.12
N ALA A 88 -14.87 -18.38 12.69
CA ALA A 88 -15.54 -17.98 11.46
C ALA A 88 -15.91 -16.49 11.45
N LEU A 89 -16.37 -15.93 12.57
CA LEU A 89 -16.68 -14.50 12.71
C LEU A 89 -15.43 -13.63 12.53
N ASN A 90 -14.30 -14.01 13.13
CA ASN A 90 -13.04 -13.29 12.95
C ASN A 90 -12.59 -13.27 11.48
N TYR A 91 -12.80 -14.39 10.77
CA TYR A 91 -12.48 -14.47 9.34
C TYR A 91 -13.43 -13.62 8.50
N ALA A 92 -14.73 -13.72 8.79
CA ALA A 92 -15.76 -12.94 8.13
C ALA A 92 -15.58 -11.42 8.31
N GLU A 93 -15.14 -10.98 9.50
CA GLU A 93 -14.80 -9.58 9.76
C GLU A 93 -13.61 -9.14 8.91
N THR A 94 -12.52 -9.91 8.89
CA THR A 94 -11.34 -9.64 8.09
C THR A 94 -11.65 -9.56 6.59
N LEU A 95 -12.50 -10.47 6.09
CA LEU A 95 -12.83 -10.60 4.66
C LEU A 95 -14.04 -9.76 4.22
N GLY A 96 -14.76 -9.12 5.15
CA GLY A 96 -15.98 -8.36 4.86
C GLY A 96 -17.16 -9.23 4.44
N ILE A 97 -17.22 -10.51 4.87
CA ILE A 97 -18.24 -11.48 4.48
C ILE A 97 -19.45 -11.38 5.42
N PRO A 98 -20.70 -11.31 4.89
CA PRO A 98 -21.89 -11.13 5.72
C PRO A 98 -22.45 -12.42 6.33
N PHE A 99 -22.34 -13.57 5.66
CA PHE A 99 -22.94 -14.82 6.13
C PHE A 99 -21.90 -15.76 6.70
N VAL A 100 -22.08 -16.15 7.96
CA VAL A 100 -21.08 -16.93 8.70
C VAL A 100 -21.70 -18.23 9.16
N PHE A 101 -21.05 -19.35 8.87
CA PHE A 101 -21.54 -20.66 9.24
C PHE A 101 -20.50 -21.40 10.07
N SER A 102 -20.97 -22.16 11.05
CA SER A 102 -20.21 -23.20 11.74
C SER A 102 -20.93 -24.53 11.57
N SER A 103 -20.20 -25.63 11.42
CA SER A 103 -20.75 -26.96 11.25
C SER A 103 -19.86 -28.05 11.86
N ASN A 104 -20.50 -29.09 12.43
CA ASN A 104 -19.84 -30.33 12.86
C ASN A 104 -20.35 -31.56 12.05
N GLY A 105 -21.07 -31.32 10.95
CA GLY A 105 -21.66 -32.36 10.10
C GLY A 105 -23.03 -32.85 10.56
N ASP A 106 -23.61 -32.36 11.66
CA ASP A 106 -25.00 -32.65 12.05
C ASP A 106 -26.00 -31.60 11.53
N GLY A 107 -25.50 -30.37 11.33
CA GLY A 107 -26.24 -29.23 10.83
C GLY A 107 -25.33 -28.03 10.68
N PHE A 108 -25.90 -26.86 10.53
CA PHE A 108 -25.18 -25.58 10.48
C PHE A 108 -25.74 -24.63 11.54
N LEU A 109 -24.89 -23.82 12.14
CA LEU A 109 -25.27 -22.60 12.82
C LEU A 109 -24.95 -21.44 11.87
N LEU A 110 -25.97 -20.71 11.43
CA LEU A 110 -25.83 -19.48 10.63
C LEU A 110 -25.76 -18.28 11.58
N HIS A 111 -24.80 -17.39 11.38
CA HIS A 111 -24.78 -16.04 11.96
C HIS A 111 -24.88 -15.02 10.81
N ASP A 112 -25.96 -14.27 10.79
CA ASP A 112 -26.24 -13.23 9.79
C ASP A 112 -25.79 -11.87 10.28
N ARG A 113 -24.74 -11.33 9.68
CA ARG A 113 -24.15 -10.02 10.02
C ARG A 113 -24.83 -8.84 9.31
N THR A 114 -25.84 -9.10 8.47
CA THR A 114 -26.53 -8.03 7.71
C THR A 114 -27.45 -7.17 8.58
N GLY A 115 -27.92 -7.69 9.70
CA GLY A 115 -28.94 -7.05 10.55
C GLY A 115 -30.34 -7.04 9.93
N LEU A 116 -30.57 -7.76 8.82
CA LEU A 116 -31.88 -7.85 8.14
C LEU A 116 -32.73 -9.01 8.64
N ALA A 117 -32.10 -10.03 9.22
CA ALA A 117 -32.80 -11.21 9.73
C ALA A 117 -33.44 -10.94 11.09
N GLU A 118 -34.60 -11.56 11.38
CA GLU A 118 -35.26 -11.48 12.72
C GLU A 118 -34.33 -12.03 13.82
N LYS A 119 -33.55 -13.05 13.52
CA LYS A 119 -32.58 -13.67 14.43
C LYS A 119 -31.19 -13.60 13.81
N THR A 120 -30.25 -13.07 14.55
CA THR A 120 -28.83 -13.03 14.15
C THR A 120 -28.27 -14.44 14.00
N GLU A 121 -28.63 -15.38 14.87
CA GLU A 121 -28.19 -16.78 14.81
C GLU A 121 -29.38 -17.72 14.65
N GLN A 122 -29.20 -18.71 13.75
CA GLN A 122 -30.19 -19.73 13.44
C GLN A 122 -29.53 -21.08 13.18
N GLU A 123 -30.03 -22.13 13.82
CA GLU A 123 -29.66 -23.51 13.48
C GLU A 123 -30.39 -23.97 12.23
N LEU A 124 -29.67 -24.62 11.33
CA LEU A 124 -30.17 -25.18 10.08
C LEU A 124 -29.82 -26.67 10.00
N THR A 125 -30.73 -27.48 9.46
CA THR A 125 -30.41 -28.84 9.07
C THR A 125 -29.52 -28.86 7.83
N LEU A 126 -28.85 -29.97 7.53
CA LEU A 126 -27.96 -30.06 6.37
C LEU A 126 -28.67 -29.80 5.04
N ASP A 127 -29.93 -30.19 4.91
CA ASP A 127 -30.79 -30.01 3.72
C ASP A 127 -31.39 -28.60 3.62
N ALA A 128 -31.28 -27.78 4.68
CA ALA A 128 -31.80 -26.42 4.71
C ALA A 128 -30.70 -25.36 4.49
N PHE A 129 -29.52 -25.74 3.97
CA PHE A 129 -28.48 -24.78 3.63
C PHE A 129 -28.95 -23.82 2.53
N PRO A 130 -28.75 -22.49 2.66
CA PRO A 130 -29.30 -21.52 1.72
C PRO A 130 -28.64 -21.60 0.33
N ALA A 131 -29.43 -21.41 -0.72
CA ALA A 131 -28.98 -21.41 -2.10
C ALA A 131 -28.15 -20.14 -2.43
N PRO A 132 -27.27 -20.18 -3.45
CA PRO A 132 -26.47 -19.02 -3.87
C PRO A 132 -27.34 -17.80 -4.19
N ALA A 133 -28.46 -17.98 -4.88
CA ALA A 133 -29.38 -16.92 -5.27
C ALA A 133 -30.05 -16.26 -4.06
N GLU A 134 -30.38 -17.04 -3.01
CA GLU A 134 -30.96 -16.54 -1.77
C GLU A 134 -29.97 -15.62 -1.03
N LEU A 135 -28.74 -16.10 -0.80
CA LEU A 135 -27.72 -15.30 -0.12
C LEU A 135 -27.33 -14.06 -0.95
N TRP A 136 -27.31 -14.17 -2.28
CA TRP A 136 -27.09 -13.03 -3.16
C TRP A 136 -28.19 -11.98 -3.06
N GLN A 137 -29.44 -12.40 -3.03
CA GLN A 137 -30.57 -11.47 -2.85
C GLN A 137 -30.48 -10.74 -1.51
N ARG A 138 -30.19 -11.47 -0.42
CA ARG A 138 -29.98 -10.87 0.93
C ARG A 138 -28.79 -9.93 0.95
N TYR A 139 -27.69 -10.30 0.28
CA TYR A 139 -26.53 -9.43 0.11
C TYR A 139 -26.89 -8.12 -0.62
N CYS A 140 -27.61 -8.22 -1.76
CA CYS A 140 -28.03 -7.04 -2.51
C CYS A 140 -28.95 -6.13 -1.67
N GLN A 141 -29.88 -6.70 -0.92
CA GLN A 141 -30.74 -5.95 -0.02
C GLN A 141 -29.94 -5.26 1.08
N TRP A 142 -29.02 -5.96 1.73
CA TRP A 142 -28.14 -5.40 2.75
C TRP A 142 -27.28 -4.26 2.22
N LYS A 143 -26.76 -4.43 1.02
CA LYS A 143 -25.90 -3.45 0.38
C LYS A 143 -26.68 -2.33 -0.32
N GLY A 144 -28.00 -2.39 -0.41
CA GLY A 144 -28.82 -1.40 -1.13
C GLY A 144 -28.56 -1.40 -2.64
N LEU A 145 -28.26 -2.55 -3.24
CA LEU A 145 -28.06 -2.72 -4.69
C LEU A 145 -29.40 -2.98 -5.39
N GLU A 146 -30.18 -1.92 -5.57
CA GLU A 146 -31.56 -2.04 -6.02
C GLU A 146 -31.68 -2.30 -7.53
N THR A 147 -30.81 -1.66 -8.33
CA THR A 147 -30.91 -1.71 -9.80
C THR A 147 -30.12 -2.87 -10.43
N ALA A 148 -30.53 -3.29 -11.61
CA ALA A 148 -29.82 -4.32 -12.38
C ALA A 148 -28.43 -3.83 -12.80
N GLU A 149 -28.27 -2.53 -13.09
CA GLU A 149 -27.00 -1.91 -13.47
C GLU A 149 -26.02 -1.92 -12.31
N ALA A 150 -26.48 -1.61 -11.08
CA ALA A 150 -25.64 -1.67 -9.88
C ALA A 150 -25.12 -3.09 -9.62
N ARG A 151 -25.99 -4.09 -9.77
CA ARG A 151 -25.62 -5.51 -9.63
C ARG A 151 -24.65 -5.94 -10.73
N HIS A 152 -24.92 -5.57 -11.99
CA HIS A 152 -24.05 -5.88 -13.13
C HIS A 152 -22.64 -5.28 -12.91
N THR A 153 -22.55 -4.05 -12.43
CA THR A 153 -21.26 -3.41 -12.12
C THR A 153 -20.49 -4.19 -11.05
N LEU A 154 -21.16 -4.66 -10.01
CA LEU A 154 -20.52 -5.44 -8.94
C LEU A 154 -20.14 -6.87 -9.41
N GLU A 155 -20.92 -7.47 -10.29
CA GLU A 155 -20.67 -8.80 -10.84
C GLU A 155 -19.54 -8.86 -11.86
N MET A 156 -19.07 -7.70 -12.39
CA MET A 156 -17.95 -7.65 -13.34
C MET A 156 -16.70 -8.27 -12.71
N PRO A 157 -16.09 -9.30 -13.34
CA PRO A 157 -14.93 -9.98 -12.77
C PRO A 157 -13.68 -9.10 -12.76
N TYR A 158 -12.70 -9.49 -11.96
CA TYR A 158 -11.34 -8.95 -12.04
C TYR A 158 -10.74 -9.22 -13.42
N TYR A 159 -9.78 -8.38 -13.81
CA TYR A 159 -8.88 -8.73 -14.91
C TYR A 159 -8.03 -9.93 -14.48
N ASP A 160 -8.01 -10.93 -15.33
CA ASP A 160 -7.19 -12.13 -15.19
C ASP A 160 -6.53 -12.42 -16.54
N ASP A 161 -5.21 -12.50 -16.55
CA ASP A 161 -4.41 -12.83 -17.74
C ASP A 161 -3.94 -14.29 -17.74
N GLY A 162 -4.44 -15.09 -16.79
CA GLY A 162 -4.03 -16.49 -16.60
C GLY A 162 -2.69 -16.65 -15.85
N SER A 163 -2.08 -15.57 -15.37
CA SER A 163 -0.82 -15.61 -14.60
C SER A 163 -1.01 -16.04 -13.14
N SER A 164 -2.24 -16.37 -12.71
CA SER A 164 -2.62 -16.64 -11.31
C SER A 164 -2.42 -15.47 -10.34
N LEU A 165 -2.22 -14.26 -10.82
CA LEU A 165 -2.13 -13.02 -10.03
C LEU A 165 -3.53 -12.53 -9.63
N ALA A 166 -4.17 -13.24 -8.69
CA ALA A 166 -5.43 -12.79 -8.09
C ALA A 166 -5.18 -11.66 -7.07
N PRO A 167 -6.12 -10.73 -6.91
CA PRO A 167 -6.04 -9.74 -5.85
C PRO A 167 -5.92 -10.41 -4.47
N ARG A 168 -5.02 -9.92 -3.65
CA ARG A 168 -4.98 -10.31 -2.23
C ARG A 168 -6.28 -9.90 -1.55
N TYR A 169 -6.64 -10.55 -0.44
CA TYR A 169 -7.93 -10.30 0.21
C TYR A 169 -8.21 -8.82 0.48
N TYR A 170 -7.22 -8.07 0.97
CA TYR A 170 -7.38 -6.65 1.27
C TYR A 170 -7.51 -5.78 0.00
N GLN A 171 -6.86 -6.18 -1.09
CA GLN A 171 -7.04 -5.55 -2.41
C GLN A 171 -8.44 -5.86 -2.95
N ALA A 172 -8.89 -7.11 -2.84
CA ALA A 172 -10.25 -7.51 -3.21
C ALA A 172 -11.30 -6.72 -2.43
N SER A 173 -11.12 -6.56 -1.10
CA SER A 173 -11.99 -5.75 -0.26
C SER A 173 -12.00 -4.27 -0.69
N ALA A 174 -10.83 -3.68 -0.94
CA ALA A 174 -10.71 -2.29 -1.41
C ALA A 174 -11.40 -2.09 -2.77
N ILE A 175 -11.18 -3.01 -3.72
CA ILE A 175 -11.80 -2.97 -5.05
C ILE A 175 -13.32 -3.10 -4.91
N ASN A 176 -13.82 -4.12 -4.20
CA ASN A 176 -15.25 -4.37 -4.08
C ASN A 176 -15.98 -3.23 -3.39
N ASN A 177 -15.44 -2.69 -2.28
CA ASN A 177 -16.04 -1.55 -1.59
C ASN A 177 -16.10 -0.30 -2.48
N THR A 178 -15.09 -0.07 -3.31
CA THR A 178 -15.07 1.04 -4.26
C THR A 178 -16.09 0.85 -5.37
N ILE A 179 -16.16 -0.35 -5.97
CA ILE A 179 -17.14 -0.66 -7.02
C ILE A 179 -18.55 -0.55 -6.47
N GLU A 180 -18.79 -1.03 -5.25
CA GLU A 180 -20.07 -0.89 -4.56
C GLU A 180 -20.45 0.58 -4.33
N ALA A 181 -19.51 1.41 -3.85
CA ALA A 181 -19.73 2.84 -3.65
C ALA A 181 -20.10 3.55 -4.97
N VAL A 182 -19.39 3.24 -6.07
CA VAL A 182 -19.72 3.77 -7.41
C VAL A 182 -21.10 3.29 -7.88
N ALA A 183 -21.41 2.01 -7.71
CA ALA A 183 -22.70 1.42 -8.10
C ALA A 183 -23.89 2.06 -7.36
N LYS A 184 -23.66 2.54 -6.13
CA LYS A 184 -24.62 3.31 -5.32
C LYS A 184 -24.69 4.81 -5.68
N GLY A 185 -23.90 5.26 -6.66
CA GLY A 185 -23.86 6.66 -7.09
C GLY A 185 -22.99 7.57 -6.24
N GLN A 186 -22.14 7.04 -5.35
CA GLN A 186 -21.22 7.87 -4.57
C GLN A 186 -20.21 8.54 -5.49
N GLN A 187 -20.08 9.85 -5.36
CA GLN A 187 -19.26 10.67 -6.28
C GLN A 187 -17.84 10.93 -5.74
N ARG A 188 -17.60 10.74 -4.45
CA ARG A 188 -16.32 11.01 -3.79
C ARG A 188 -15.94 9.81 -2.94
N ILE A 189 -14.82 9.16 -3.25
CA ILE A 189 -14.43 7.90 -2.64
C ILE A 189 -12.96 7.97 -2.27
N LEU A 190 -12.60 7.63 -1.03
CA LEU A 190 -11.23 7.57 -0.53
C LEU A 190 -10.83 6.14 -0.24
N LEU A 191 -9.64 5.74 -0.71
CA LEU A 191 -8.98 4.51 -0.33
C LEU A 191 -7.69 4.81 0.42
N VAL A 192 -7.55 4.28 1.62
CA VAL A 192 -6.34 4.39 2.42
C VAL A 192 -5.63 3.05 2.46
N MET A 193 -4.49 2.95 1.78
CA MET A 193 -3.72 1.71 1.69
C MET A 193 -2.24 2.00 1.89
N ALA A 194 -1.60 1.31 2.84
CA ALA A 194 -0.19 1.51 3.17
C ALA A 194 0.73 1.39 1.94
N THR A 195 1.88 2.04 2.00
CA THR A 195 2.90 1.88 0.95
C THR A 195 3.32 0.41 0.86
N GLY A 196 3.45 -0.10 -0.36
CA GLY A 196 3.83 -1.49 -0.57
C GLY A 196 2.66 -2.47 -0.69
N THR A 197 1.40 -2.02 -0.58
CA THR A 197 0.21 -2.89 -0.65
C THR A 197 -0.38 -3.03 -2.05
N GLY A 198 0.23 -2.39 -3.08
CA GLY A 198 -0.22 -2.49 -4.47
C GLY A 198 -1.40 -1.56 -4.80
N LYS A 199 -1.33 -0.28 -4.38
CA LYS A 199 -2.34 0.74 -4.71
C LYS A 199 -2.59 0.86 -6.21
N THR A 200 -1.52 0.90 -7.03
CA THR A 200 -1.63 1.01 -8.49
C THR A 200 -2.36 -0.17 -9.11
N TYR A 201 -2.04 -1.39 -8.68
CA TYR A 201 -2.77 -2.60 -9.10
C TYR A 201 -4.25 -2.56 -8.67
N THR A 202 -4.53 -2.07 -7.45
CA THR A 202 -5.91 -1.89 -6.97
C THR A 202 -6.67 -0.88 -7.84
N ALA A 203 -6.04 0.26 -8.16
CA ALA A 203 -6.61 1.27 -9.07
C ALA A 203 -6.87 0.70 -10.47
N PHE A 204 -5.92 -0.08 -11.02
CA PHE A 204 -6.08 -0.76 -12.30
C PHE A 204 -7.31 -1.66 -12.30
N GLN A 205 -7.48 -2.52 -11.30
CA GLN A 205 -8.63 -3.43 -11.20
C GLN A 205 -9.97 -2.69 -11.06
N ILE A 206 -9.98 -1.58 -10.31
CA ILE A 206 -11.18 -0.72 -10.19
C ILE A 206 -11.54 -0.13 -11.56
N ILE A 207 -10.57 0.48 -12.24
CA ILE A 207 -10.75 1.08 -13.57
C ILE A 207 -11.21 0.01 -14.57
N TRP A 208 -10.57 -1.15 -14.57
CA TRP A 208 -10.92 -2.27 -15.45
C TRP A 208 -12.38 -2.69 -15.31
N ARG A 209 -12.84 -2.91 -14.08
CA ARG A 209 -14.22 -3.35 -13.82
C ARG A 209 -15.24 -2.30 -14.19
N LEU A 210 -15.00 -1.03 -13.84
CA LEU A 210 -15.89 0.09 -14.18
C LEU A 210 -15.95 0.34 -15.70
N TRP A 211 -14.84 0.19 -16.39
CA TRP A 211 -14.76 0.34 -17.85
C TRP A 211 -15.42 -0.83 -18.58
N LYS A 212 -15.12 -2.07 -18.17
CA LYS A 212 -15.69 -3.27 -18.80
C LYS A 212 -17.20 -3.42 -18.56
N SER A 213 -17.70 -3.01 -17.39
CA SER A 213 -19.15 -2.96 -17.13
C SER A 213 -19.87 -1.87 -17.94
N GLY A 214 -19.14 -0.96 -18.57
CA GLY A 214 -19.71 0.20 -19.26
C GLY A 214 -20.22 1.30 -18.32
N THR A 215 -20.04 1.15 -17.00
CA THR A 215 -20.46 2.13 -15.98
C THR A 215 -19.66 3.43 -16.11
N LYS A 216 -18.38 3.34 -16.46
CA LYS A 216 -17.48 4.48 -16.70
C LYS A 216 -16.71 4.24 -18.01
N LYS A 217 -16.69 5.22 -18.90
CA LYS A 217 -16.05 5.09 -20.22
C LYS A 217 -14.84 6.01 -20.39
N ARG A 218 -14.97 7.28 -19.97
CA ARG A 218 -13.92 8.28 -20.10
C ARG A 218 -13.27 8.51 -18.74
N ILE A 219 -12.02 8.03 -18.62
CA ILE A 219 -11.34 7.89 -17.33
C ILE A 219 -10.03 8.67 -17.36
N LEU A 220 -9.78 9.49 -16.35
CA LEU A 220 -8.53 10.19 -16.12
C LEU A 220 -7.83 9.62 -14.89
N PHE A 221 -6.62 9.11 -15.07
CA PHE A 221 -5.73 8.72 -13.98
C PHE A 221 -4.66 9.79 -13.79
N LEU A 222 -4.62 10.38 -12.61
CA LEU A 222 -3.69 11.44 -12.23
C LEU A 222 -2.64 10.90 -11.26
N ALA A 223 -1.36 11.10 -11.60
CA ALA A 223 -0.23 10.78 -10.74
C ALA A 223 0.67 12.00 -10.51
N ASP A 224 1.53 11.93 -9.49
CA ASP A 224 2.43 13.02 -9.11
C ASP A 224 3.72 13.07 -9.96
N ARG A 225 4.21 11.91 -10.47
CA ARG A 225 5.52 11.82 -11.13
C ARG A 225 5.50 11.04 -12.44
N ASN A 226 6.37 11.47 -13.37
CA ASN A 226 6.54 10.84 -14.68
C ASN A 226 6.90 9.35 -14.61
N ILE A 227 7.78 8.98 -13.68
CA ILE A 227 8.20 7.59 -13.49
C ILE A 227 7.00 6.70 -13.17
N LEU A 228 6.07 7.17 -12.33
CA LEU A 228 4.85 6.45 -12.02
C LEU A 228 3.96 6.27 -13.24
N VAL A 229 3.75 7.32 -14.02
CA VAL A 229 2.89 7.25 -15.21
C VAL A 229 3.46 6.28 -16.23
N ASP A 230 4.78 6.25 -16.44
CA ASP A 230 5.42 5.35 -17.40
C ASP A 230 5.46 3.91 -16.90
N GLN A 231 5.76 3.68 -15.61
CA GLN A 231 5.69 2.36 -14.99
C GLN A 231 4.25 1.82 -14.99
N THR A 232 3.27 2.64 -14.61
CA THR A 232 1.85 2.29 -14.62
C THR A 232 1.40 1.89 -16.01
N LYS A 233 1.74 2.68 -17.04
CA LYS A 233 1.39 2.40 -18.44
C LYS A 233 1.97 1.08 -18.93
N ASN A 234 3.22 0.81 -18.62
CA ASN A 234 3.94 -0.33 -19.18
C ASN A 234 3.70 -1.63 -18.40
N ASN A 235 3.29 -1.54 -17.14
CA ASN A 235 3.04 -2.67 -16.25
C ASN A 235 1.54 -2.92 -16.06
N ASP A 236 0.97 -2.39 -14.98
CA ASP A 236 -0.40 -2.71 -14.56
C ASP A 236 -1.47 -2.32 -15.59
N PHE A 237 -1.30 -1.19 -16.29
CA PHE A 237 -2.29 -0.66 -17.24
C PHE A 237 -2.11 -1.14 -18.69
N LYS A 238 -1.09 -1.97 -18.96
CA LYS A 238 -0.87 -2.55 -20.29
C LYS A 238 -2.12 -3.22 -20.91
N PRO A 239 -3.01 -3.88 -20.13
CA PRO A 239 -4.23 -4.49 -20.68
C PRO A 239 -5.22 -3.51 -21.32
N PHE A 240 -5.15 -2.22 -21.03
CA PHE A 240 -5.99 -1.21 -21.71
C PHE A 240 -5.53 -0.92 -23.15
N ALA A 241 -4.27 -1.24 -23.48
CA ALA A 241 -3.71 -1.19 -24.83
C ALA A 241 -4.12 0.06 -25.64
N ALA A 242 -4.86 -0.13 -26.77
CA ALA A 242 -5.25 0.93 -27.68
C ALA A 242 -6.31 1.92 -27.11
N ALA A 243 -7.00 1.56 -26.03
CA ALA A 243 -7.97 2.44 -25.38
C ALA A 243 -7.32 3.54 -24.52
N MET A 244 -5.99 3.45 -24.27
CA MET A 244 -5.27 4.29 -23.32
C MET A 244 -4.22 5.18 -23.99
N THR A 245 -4.11 6.41 -23.50
CA THR A 245 -3.06 7.37 -23.90
C THR A 245 -2.44 8.06 -22.68
N LYS A 246 -1.18 8.50 -22.84
CA LYS A 246 -0.53 9.43 -21.90
C LYS A 246 -0.61 10.83 -22.45
N ILE A 247 -1.14 11.78 -21.69
CA ILE A 247 -1.10 13.19 -22.01
C ILE A 247 0.35 13.67 -21.89
N SER A 248 0.98 14.00 -23.01
CA SER A 248 2.36 14.48 -23.10
C SER A 248 2.43 15.67 -24.07
N LYS A 249 3.48 16.51 -23.90
CA LYS A 249 3.76 17.64 -24.80
C LYS A 249 2.57 18.60 -25.01
N ARG A 250 1.66 18.67 -24.02
CA ARG A 250 0.45 19.52 -24.07
C ARG A 250 -0.48 19.28 -25.27
N GLN A 251 -0.44 18.09 -25.85
CA GLN A 251 -1.33 17.68 -26.94
C GLN A 251 -2.37 16.69 -26.42
N ILE A 252 -3.62 16.91 -26.80
CA ILE A 252 -4.75 16.05 -26.44
C ILE A 252 -5.32 15.42 -27.69
N ASP A 253 -5.43 14.09 -27.67
CA ASP A 253 -6.25 13.33 -28.59
C ASP A 253 -7.48 12.81 -27.85
N LYS A 254 -8.66 13.27 -28.24
CA LYS A 254 -9.95 12.95 -27.60
C LYS A 254 -10.54 11.61 -28.02
N SER A 255 -9.86 10.85 -28.86
CA SER A 255 -10.32 9.55 -29.36
C SER A 255 -10.18 8.41 -28.34
N TYR A 256 -9.33 8.60 -27.35
CA TYR A 256 -9.07 7.59 -26.31
C TYR A 256 -10.14 7.58 -25.20
N GLU A 257 -10.23 6.49 -24.48
CA GLU A 257 -11.15 6.32 -23.35
C GLU A 257 -10.45 6.50 -22.00
N ILE A 258 -9.17 6.10 -21.89
CA ILE A 258 -8.38 6.17 -20.67
C ILE A 258 -7.17 7.07 -20.86
N TYR A 259 -7.03 8.05 -19.98
CA TYR A 259 -5.98 9.07 -20.02
C TYR A 259 -5.11 8.97 -18.78
N LEU A 260 -3.81 8.86 -18.97
CA LEU A 260 -2.81 8.95 -17.92
C LEU A 260 -2.15 10.31 -17.96
N SER A 261 -2.05 10.99 -16.84
CA SER A 261 -1.39 12.30 -16.77
C SER A 261 -0.74 12.59 -15.42
N LEU A 262 0.19 13.53 -15.46
CA LEU A 262 0.68 14.20 -14.25
C LEU A 262 -0.21 15.38 -13.92
N TYR A 263 -0.35 15.73 -12.63
CA TYR A 263 -1.01 16.98 -12.24
C TYR A 263 -0.36 18.18 -12.95
N GLN A 264 0.98 18.26 -12.89
CA GLN A 264 1.75 19.38 -13.44
C GLN A 264 1.72 19.42 -14.97
N ALA A 265 1.43 18.30 -15.64
CA ALA A 265 1.33 18.26 -17.09
C ALA A 265 0.02 18.86 -17.61
N VAL A 266 -1.02 18.87 -16.79
CA VAL A 266 -2.35 19.38 -17.16
C VAL A 266 -2.68 20.72 -16.51
N THR A 267 -1.86 21.19 -15.56
CA THR A 267 -1.96 22.50 -14.92
C THR A 267 -0.73 23.36 -15.22
N GLY A 268 -0.84 24.67 -15.19
CA GLY A 268 0.26 25.61 -15.37
C GLY A 268 -0.02 26.94 -14.67
N ASN A 269 1.01 27.80 -14.55
CA ASN A 269 0.91 29.09 -13.87
C ASN A 269 0.09 30.15 -14.63
N GLU A 270 -0.12 29.94 -15.92
CA GLU A 270 -0.92 30.81 -16.79
C GLU A 270 -2.19 30.08 -17.27
N GLU A 271 -3.27 30.82 -17.49
CA GLU A 271 -4.57 30.26 -17.90
C GLU A 271 -4.50 29.45 -19.21
N GLU A 272 -3.67 29.89 -20.16
CA GLU A 272 -3.42 29.19 -21.43
C GLU A 272 -2.64 27.87 -21.26
N GLN A 273 -2.06 27.64 -20.10
CA GLN A 273 -1.30 26.42 -19.80
C GLN A 273 -2.16 25.32 -19.18
N ASN A 274 -3.42 25.59 -18.85
CA ASN A 274 -4.34 24.63 -18.25
C ASN A 274 -4.95 23.69 -19.30
N ILE A 275 -4.20 22.67 -19.68
CA ILE A 275 -4.56 21.71 -20.75
C ILE A 275 -5.88 21.01 -20.45
N TYR A 276 -6.22 20.77 -19.19
CA TYR A 276 -7.48 20.12 -18.82
C TYR A 276 -8.70 20.90 -19.32
N LYS A 277 -8.61 22.22 -19.51
CA LYS A 277 -9.68 23.06 -20.08
C LYS A 277 -9.96 22.81 -21.59
N GLN A 278 -9.09 22.08 -22.28
CA GLN A 278 -9.35 21.65 -23.67
C GLN A 278 -10.39 20.52 -23.73
N PHE A 279 -10.65 19.84 -22.62
CA PHE A 279 -11.79 18.94 -22.47
C PHE A 279 -13.01 19.73 -22.00
N SER A 280 -14.22 19.27 -22.35
CA SER A 280 -15.43 19.84 -21.73
C SER A 280 -15.53 19.41 -20.24
N PRO A 281 -16.19 20.20 -19.38
CA PRO A 281 -16.30 19.87 -17.95
C PRO A 281 -16.96 18.51 -17.64
N ASP A 282 -17.74 17.99 -18.58
CA ASP A 282 -18.44 16.70 -18.53
C ASP A 282 -17.75 15.58 -19.31
N PHE A 283 -16.52 15.82 -19.80
CA PHE A 283 -15.83 14.84 -20.65
C PHE A 283 -15.46 13.55 -19.92
N PHE A 284 -15.04 13.63 -18.67
CA PHE A 284 -14.66 12.46 -17.88
C PHE A 284 -15.81 11.97 -17.00
N ASP A 285 -15.99 10.65 -16.96
CA ASP A 285 -16.94 9.96 -16.07
C ASP A 285 -16.31 9.60 -14.72
N LEU A 286 -14.97 9.39 -14.74
CA LEU A 286 -14.17 8.95 -13.58
C LEU A 286 -12.81 9.64 -13.58
N ILE A 287 -12.41 10.13 -12.43
CA ILE A 287 -11.05 10.60 -12.17
C ILE A 287 -10.49 9.84 -10.99
N VAL A 288 -9.35 9.19 -11.19
CA VAL A 288 -8.60 8.46 -10.16
C VAL A 288 -7.32 9.22 -9.86
N ILE A 289 -7.10 9.54 -8.57
CA ILE A 289 -5.97 10.35 -8.13
C ILE A 289 -5.09 9.49 -7.22
N ASP A 290 -3.87 9.21 -7.66
CA ASP A 290 -2.87 8.54 -6.82
C ASP A 290 -2.16 9.56 -5.94
N GLU A 291 -1.84 9.15 -4.70
CA GLU A 291 -1.22 9.97 -3.65
C GLU A 291 -1.95 11.32 -3.42
N CYS A 292 -3.29 11.27 -3.30
CA CYS A 292 -4.15 12.46 -3.18
C CYS A 292 -3.94 13.30 -1.91
N HIS A 293 -2.99 12.91 -1.04
CA HIS A 293 -2.58 13.67 0.15
C HIS A 293 -1.44 14.65 -0.13
N ARG A 294 -0.81 14.58 -1.32
CA ARG A 294 0.38 15.36 -1.65
C ARG A 294 0.06 16.76 -2.12
N GLY A 295 0.94 17.66 -1.71
CA GLY A 295 1.11 19.00 -2.22
C GLY A 295 1.46 20.00 -1.11
N SER A 296 2.27 21.04 -1.45
CA SER A 296 2.25 22.32 -0.76
C SER A 296 0.83 22.90 -0.86
N ALA A 297 0.48 23.92 -0.07
CA ALA A 297 -0.84 24.58 -0.21
C ALA A 297 -1.14 25.03 -1.66
N ALA A 298 -0.10 25.28 -2.46
CA ALA A 298 -0.20 25.61 -3.90
C ALA A 298 -0.45 24.37 -4.79
N GLU A 299 0.15 23.21 -4.48
CA GLU A 299 -0.03 21.95 -5.25
C GLU A 299 -1.35 21.26 -4.89
N ASP A 300 -1.82 21.33 -3.63
CA ASP A 300 -3.17 20.96 -3.24
C ASP A 300 -4.22 21.76 -4.01
N SER A 301 -3.90 22.99 -4.44
CA SER A 301 -4.77 23.78 -5.28
C SER A 301 -4.85 23.26 -6.72
N ALA A 302 -3.77 22.67 -7.26
CA ALA A 302 -3.70 22.28 -8.67
C ALA A 302 -4.62 21.09 -9.00
N TRP A 303 -4.56 19.97 -8.25
CA TRP A 303 -5.45 18.85 -8.51
C TRP A 303 -6.91 19.17 -8.12
N ARG A 304 -7.13 19.99 -7.06
CA ARG A 304 -8.47 20.45 -6.69
C ARG A 304 -9.13 21.28 -7.78
N VAL A 305 -8.39 22.14 -8.48
CA VAL A 305 -8.90 22.92 -9.61
C VAL A 305 -9.36 21.97 -10.73
N ILE A 306 -8.59 20.90 -11.02
CA ILE A 306 -8.99 19.88 -12.00
C ILE A 306 -10.28 19.20 -11.55
N LEU A 307 -10.38 18.76 -10.30
CA LEU A 307 -11.56 18.08 -9.78
C LEU A 307 -12.79 19.00 -9.72
N THR A 308 -12.60 20.28 -9.42
CA THR A 308 -13.67 21.27 -9.44
C THR A 308 -14.17 21.50 -10.86
N TYR A 309 -13.27 21.52 -11.85
CA TYR A 309 -13.64 21.67 -13.25
C TYR A 309 -14.44 20.47 -13.76
N PHE A 310 -14.06 19.25 -13.39
CA PHE A 310 -14.76 18.01 -13.73
C PHE A 310 -15.68 17.53 -12.61
N ALA A 311 -16.44 18.43 -12.00
CA ALA A 311 -17.25 18.16 -10.82
C ALA A 311 -18.31 17.06 -11.01
N SER A 312 -18.76 16.82 -12.26
CA SER A 312 -19.72 15.78 -12.65
C SER A 312 -19.13 14.36 -12.60
N ALA A 313 -17.80 14.23 -12.69
CA ALA A 313 -17.13 12.94 -12.64
C ALA A 313 -17.14 12.34 -11.23
N THR A 314 -17.12 11.02 -11.16
CA THR A 314 -16.79 10.31 -9.91
C THR A 314 -15.30 10.48 -9.63
N HIS A 315 -14.92 10.83 -8.41
CA HIS A 315 -13.54 11.01 -8.01
C HIS A 315 -13.13 9.95 -6.99
N ILE A 316 -12.06 9.20 -7.27
CA ILE A 316 -11.48 8.20 -6.38
C ILE A 316 -10.08 8.67 -5.99
N GLY A 317 -9.85 8.91 -4.72
CA GLY A 317 -8.52 9.22 -4.16
C GLY A 317 -7.87 7.98 -3.55
N LEU A 318 -6.60 7.73 -3.89
CA LEU A 318 -5.77 6.73 -3.25
C LEU A 318 -4.67 7.42 -2.45
N THR A 319 -4.41 6.93 -1.24
CA THR A 319 -3.34 7.44 -0.39
C THR A 319 -2.82 6.38 0.57
N ALA A 320 -1.54 6.49 0.93
CA ALA A 320 -1.00 5.71 2.05
C ALA A 320 -1.27 6.36 3.41
N THR A 321 -1.49 7.66 3.42
CA THR A 321 -1.65 8.48 4.64
C THR A 321 -2.65 9.59 4.37
N PRO A 322 -3.87 9.50 4.92
CA PRO A 322 -4.79 10.62 4.85
C PRO A 322 -4.17 11.82 5.58
N LYS A 323 -4.22 13.00 4.96
CA LYS A 323 -3.68 14.23 5.56
C LYS A 323 -4.71 14.82 6.50
N GLU A 324 -4.35 14.95 7.76
CA GLU A 324 -5.15 15.56 8.82
C GLU A 324 -4.51 16.87 9.30
N THR A 325 -4.51 17.90 8.48
CA THR A 325 -4.19 19.26 8.94
C THR A 325 -5.44 20.12 8.92
N LYS A 326 -5.52 21.14 9.81
CA LYS A 326 -6.69 22.01 9.96
C LYS A 326 -7.16 22.68 8.67
N ASP A 327 -6.26 22.86 7.70
CA ASP A 327 -6.52 23.63 6.47
C ASP A 327 -6.64 22.76 5.20
N VAL A 328 -6.18 21.51 5.23
CA VAL A 328 -6.20 20.62 4.03
C VAL A 328 -6.37 19.18 4.48
N SER A 329 -7.56 18.64 4.33
CA SER A 329 -7.86 17.24 4.63
C SER A 329 -8.40 16.54 3.40
N SER A 330 -7.78 15.42 3.01
CA SER A 330 -8.33 14.52 1.98
C SER A 330 -9.70 13.98 2.43
N ILE A 331 -9.90 13.80 3.74
CA ILE A 331 -11.15 13.39 4.35
C ILE A 331 -12.24 14.46 4.16
N PHE A 332 -11.88 15.75 4.20
CA PHE A 332 -12.85 16.82 3.96
C PHE A 332 -13.41 16.82 2.52
N TYR A 333 -12.59 16.44 1.52
CA TYR A 333 -13.04 16.39 0.12
C TYR A 333 -13.75 15.08 -0.22
N PHE A 334 -13.19 13.95 0.19
CA PHE A 334 -13.67 12.62 -0.20
C PHE A 334 -14.67 12.01 0.78
N GLY A 335 -14.72 12.51 2.03
CA GLY A 335 -15.43 11.87 3.13
C GLY A 335 -14.59 10.78 3.81
N GLU A 336 -15.23 9.98 4.64
CA GLU A 336 -14.61 8.81 5.27
C GLU A 336 -14.14 7.81 4.21
N SER A 337 -13.07 7.08 4.52
CA SER A 337 -12.52 6.10 3.59
C SER A 337 -13.48 4.92 3.38
N ALA A 338 -13.69 4.55 2.12
CA ALA A 338 -14.43 3.35 1.76
C ALA A 338 -13.71 2.06 2.21
N TYR A 339 -12.40 2.12 2.34
CA TYR A 339 -11.57 1.04 2.87
C TYR A 339 -10.24 1.58 3.39
N THR A 340 -9.78 1.00 4.52
CA THR A 340 -8.46 1.30 5.10
C THR A 340 -7.69 0.01 5.32
N TYR A 341 -6.44 -0.03 4.83
CA TYR A 341 -5.47 -1.09 5.11
C TYR A 341 -4.17 -0.49 5.58
N SER A 342 -3.93 -0.56 6.89
CA SER A 342 -2.79 0.09 7.56
C SER A 342 -1.49 -0.68 7.39
N LEU A 343 -0.35 -0.04 7.68
CA LEU A 343 0.95 -0.70 7.74
C LEU A 343 0.96 -1.80 8.80
N LYS A 344 0.38 -1.55 9.96
CA LYS A 344 0.24 -2.52 11.05
C LYS A 344 -0.48 -3.78 10.59
N GLN A 345 -1.66 -3.63 9.98
CA GLN A 345 -2.40 -4.77 9.42
C GLN A 345 -1.55 -5.54 8.39
N GLY A 346 -0.84 -4.83 7.50
CA GLY A 346 0.02 -5.46 6.50
C GLY A 346 1.18 -6.26 7.11
N ILE A 347 1.75 -5.80 8.23
CA ILE A 347 2.78 -6.52 8.99
C ILE A 347 2.17 -7.73 9.72
N GLU A 348 1.03 -7.57 10.38
CA GLU A 348 0.33 -8.64 11.11
C GLU A 348 -0.11 -9.76 10.15
N ASP A 349 -0.61 -9.42 8.98
CA ASP A 349 -0.99 -10.37 7.94
C ASP A 349 0.21 -11.01 7.22
N GLY A 350 1.42 -10.47 7.41
CA GLY A 350 2.65 -10.96 6.81
C GLY A 350 2.86 -10.58 5.33
N PHE A 351 2.15 -9.57 4.84
CA PHE A 351 2.35 -9.01 3.49
C PHE A 351 3.39 -7.90 3.45
N LEU A 352 3.61 -7.23 4.60
CA LEU A 352 4.62 -6.20 4.75
C LEU A 352 5.68 -6.60 5.77
N ALA A 353 6.91 -6.14 5.52
CA ALA A 353 8.06 -6.43 6.34
C ALA A 353 8.02 -5.64 7.66
N PRO A 354 8.18 -6.29 8.81
CA PRO A 354 8.43 -5.59 10.06
C PRO A 354 9.80 -4.93 10.04
N TYR A 355 10.02 -3.97 10.96
CA TYR A 355 11.28 -3.26 11.05
C TYR A 355 11.84 -3.24 12.47
N LYS A 356 13.16 -3.03 12.55
CA LYS A 356 13.90 -2.76 13.79
C LYS A 356 14.38 -1.31 13.77
N VAL A 357 14.28 -0.64 14.91
CA VAL A 357 14.79 0.72 15.07
C VAL A 357 16.11 0.68 15.86
N VAL A 358 17.15 1.28 15.28
CA VAL A 358 18.44 1.53 15.92
C VAL A 358 18.59 3.05 16.04
N ARG A 359 18.35 3.57 17.23
CA ARG A 359 18.53 4.99 17.53
C ARG A 359 19.98 5.26 17.88
N ILE A 360 20.56 6.27 17.27
CA ILE A 360 21.96 6.67 17.50
C ILE A 360 21.96 8.11 17.99
N ASP A 361 22.22 8.26 19.28
CA ASP A 361 22.35 9.57 19.90
C ASP A 361 23.74 10.14 19.58
N ILE A 362 23.76 11.31 18.97
CA ILE A 362 24.99 12.04 18.71
C ILE A 362 25.12 13.14 19.77
N ASP A 363 26.16 13.07 20.61
CA ASP A 363 26.35 13.94 21.76
C ASP A 363 26.18 15.44 21.46
N LYS A 364 26.62 15.88 20.27
CA LYS A 364 26.49 17.29 19.85
C LYS A 364 25.04 17.69 19.57
N ASP A 365 24.23 16.78 19.06
CA ASP A 365 22.81 17.04 18.80
C ASP A 365 22.00 17.14 20.11
N LEU A 366 22.44 16.41 21.15
CA LEU A 366 21.77 16.35 22.45
C LEU A 366 22.13 17.53 23.38
N GLN A 367 23.39 17.95 23.36
CA GLN A 367 23.92 18.89 24.37
C GLN A 367 23.88 20.37 23.92
N GLY A 368 23.37 20.68 22.74
CA GLY A 368 23.42 22.05 22.21
C GLY A 368 24.88 22.47 22.00
N TRP A 369 25.50 22.01 20.94
CA TRP A 369 26.91 22.26 20.64
C TRP A 369 27.23 23.74 20.55
N ARG A 370 28.41 24.14 21.10
CA ARG A 370 28.97 25.47 20.98
C ARG A 370 30.35 25.38 20.31
N PRO A 371 30.62 26.16 19.26
CA PRO A 371 31.92 26.13 18.59
C PRO A 371 33.05 26.51 19.54
N SER A 372 34.25 26.02 19.28
CA SER A 372 35.46 26.55 19.93
C SER A 372 35.74 27.96 19.41
N LYS A 373 36.27 28.81 20.28
CA LYS A 373 36.58 30.21 19.91
C LYS A 373 37.48 30.27 18.68
N GLY A 374 37.00 30.93 17.62
CA GLY A 374 37.74 31.06 16.36
C GLY A 374 37.58 29.88 15.41
N GLN A 375 36.63 28.96 15.61
CA GLN A 375 36.38 27.85 14.73
C GLN A 375 35.78 28.33 13.39
N LEU A 376 36.33 27.83 12.28
CA LEU A 376 35.88 28.15 10.93
C LEU A 376 34.98 27.02 10.39
N ASP A 377 34.05 27.38 9.52
CA ASP A 377 33.29 26.42 8.72
C ASP A 377 34.13 25.92 7.53
N LYS A 378 33.55 25.03 6.71
CA LYS A 378 34.20 24.46 5.52
C LYS A 378 34.57 25.50 4.45
N ASN A 379 33.92 26.65 4.46
CA ASN A 379 34.16 27.75 3.52
C ASN A 379 35.16 28.77 4.07
N GLY A 380 35.71 28.54 5.29
CA GLY A 380 36.63 29.42 5.97
C GLY A 380 35.97 30.61 6.68
N ALA A 381 34.65 30.63 6.81
CA ALA A 381 33.91 31.63 7.55
C ALA A 381 33.90 31.31 9.06
N LEU A 382 33.97 32.36 9.90
CA LEU A 382 33.95 32.20 11.35
C LEU A 382 32.56 31.71 11.80
N ILE A 383 32.53 30.62 12.57
CA ILE A 383 31.28 30.10 13.15
C ILE A 383 30.90 31.01 14.34
N GLU A 384 29.67 31.50 14.35
CA GLU A 384 29.15 32.37 15.41
C GLU A 384 29.20 31.67 16.78
N ASP A 385 29.72 32.35 17.80
CA ASP A 385 29.84 31.81 19.16
C ASP A 385 28.50 31.84 19.91
N ARG A 386 27.64 30.87 19.58
CA ARG A 386 26.36 30.61 20.26
C ARG A 386 26.13 29.14 20.48
N VAL A 387 25.16 28.77 21.30
CA VAL A 387 24.71 27.37 21.43
C VAL A 387 23.83 27.05 20.24
N TYR A 388 24.18 25.98 19.51
CA TYR A 388 23.44 25.47 18.36
C TYR A 388 22.61 24.27 18.77
N ASN A 389 21.35 24.26 18.35
CA ASN A 389 20.48 23.11 18.52
C ASN A 389 20.54 22.18 17.29
N GLN A 390 19.87 21.03 17.36
CA GLN A 390 19.83 20.03 16.28
C GLN A 390 19.38 20.62 14.93
N ILE A 391 18.42 21.54 14.94
CA ILE A 391 17.87 22.15 13.70
C ILE A 391 18.87 23.12 13.09
N ASP A 392 19.56 23.88 13.92
CA ASP A 392 20.57 24.85 13.49
C ASP A 392 21.79 24.19 12.84
N MET A 393 22.21 23.02 13.38
CA MET A 393 23.38 22.30 12.88
C MET A 393 23.28 21.92 11.40
N ASP A 394 22.11 21.45 10.95
CA ASP A 394 21.96 20.99 9.58
C ASP A 394 21.65 22.09 8.57
N ARG A 395 21.11 23.20 9.02
CA ARG A 395 20.77 24.34 8.15
C ARG A 395 21.83 25.40 8.06
N THR A 396 22.52 25.65 9.16
CA THR A 396 23.44 26.78 9.29
C THR A 396 24.90 26.33 9.31
N LEU A 397 25.21 25.13 9.83
CA LEU A 397 26.56 24.61 9.98
C LEU A 397 26.71 23.27 9.26
N VAL A 398 27.61 23.23 8.30
CA VAL A 398 28.04 21.99 7.67
C VAL A 398 29.10 21.36 8.57
N LEU A 399 28.69 20.53 9.50
CA LEU A 399 29.62 19.81 10.36
C LEU A 399 30.10 18.53 9.65
N GLU A 400 31.23 18.61 8.95
CA GLU A 400 31.86 17.46 8.29
C GLU A 400 32.04 16.29 9.27
N LYS A 401 32.49 16.57 10.49
CA LYS A 401 32.69 15.56 11.54
C LYS A 401 31.40 14.83 11.91
N ARG A 402 30.23 15.50 11.89
CA ARG A 402 28.96 14.87 12.15
C ARG A 402 28.60 13.89 11.00
N THR A 403 28.72 14.37 9.76
CA THR A 403 28.47 13.55 8.57
C THR A 403 29.39 12.33 8.52
N GLU A 404 30.68 12.49 8.86
CA GLU A 404 31.63 11.38 8.98
C GLU A 404 31.22 10.37 10.05
N LEU A 405 30.73 10.82 11.21
CA LEU A 405 30.28 9.94 12.29
C LEU A 405 29.04 9.12 11.85
N VAL A 406 28.06 9.77 11.21
CA VAL A 406 26.88 9.09 10.66
C VAL A 406 27.31 8.06 9.62
N ALA A 407 28.15 8.45 8.66
CA ALA A 407 28.66 7.55 7.62
C ALA A 407 29.45 6.36 8.22
N ARG A 408 30.22 6.58 9.29
CA ARG A 408 30.92 5.53 10.01
C ARG A 408 29.97 4.55 10.66
N LYS A 409 28.93 5.03 11.34
CA LYS A 409 27.91 4.16 11.96
C LYS A 409 27.16 3.31 10.95
N ILE A 410 26.82 3.89 9.79
CA ILE A 410 26.21 3.13 8.68
C ILE A 410 27.17 2.06 8.17
N THR A 411 28.45 2.42 7.95
CA THR A 411 29.47 1.48 7.47
C THR A 411 29.72 0.34 8.46
N GLU A 412 29.89 0.66 9.77
CA GLU A 412 30.06 -0.33 10.84
C GLU A 412 28.89 -1.31 10.88
N PHE A 413 27.65 -0.81 10.79
CA PHE A 413 26.45 -1.63 10.78
C PHE A 413 26.41 -2.57 9.56
N LEU A 414 26.68 -2.07 8.37
CA LEU A 414 26.70 -2.88 7.14
C LEU A 414 27.79 -3.96 7.19
N VAL A 415 28.98 -3.62 7.66
CA VAL A 415 30.08 -4.59 7.81
C VAL A 415 29.74 -5.69 8.81
N ALA A 416 29.09 -5.32 9.91
CA ALA A 416 28.70 -6.28 10.97
C ALA A 416 27.49 -7.16 10.58
N THR A 417 26.72 -6.77 9.56
CA THR A 417 25.50 -7.46 9.11
C THR A 417 25.66 -8.01 7.70
N VAL A 418 25.27 -7.26 6.69
CA VAL A 418 25.34 -7.60 5.28
C VAL A 418 25.94 -6.44 4.48
N PRO A 419 27.24 -6.49 4.10
CA PRO A 419 27.93 -5.37 3.46
C PRO A 419 27.33 -4.88 2.14
N TYR A 420 26.59 -5.74 1.45
CA TYR A 420 25.93 -5.44 0.18
C TYR A 420 24.41 -5.30 0.29
N ALA A 421 23.89 -5.06 1.51
CA ALA A 421 22.47 -4.79 1.69
C ALA A 421 22.09 -3.46 1.04
N LYS A 422 21.09 -3.48 0.16
CA LYS A 422 20.53 -2.24 -0.41
C LYS A 422 20.14 -1.30 0.71
N THR A 423 20.67 -0.08 0.67
CA THR A 423 20.58 0.92 1.73
C THR A 423 20.15 2.27 1.16
N ILE A 424 19.18 2.90 1.79
CA ILE A 424 18.78 4.28 1.48
C ILE A 424 19.18 5.17 2.66
N VAL A 425 19.92 6.24 2.37
CA VAL A 425 20.30 7.26 3.35
C VAL A 425 19.59 8.56 3.02
N PHE A 426 18.58 8.90 3.82
CA PHE A 426 17.83 10.14 3.68
C PHE A 426 18.58 11.31 4.31
N CYS A 427 18.79 12.37 3.54
CA CYS A 427 19.51 13.58 3.89
C CYS A 427 18.58 14.80 3.77
N ASP A 428 18.87 15.91 4.48
CA ASP A 428 18.02 17.10 4.51
C ASP A 428 17.87 17.76 3.12
N ASP A 429 18.98 17.83 2.38
CA ASP A 429 19.07 18.45 1.06
C ASP A 429 20.06 17.73 0.14
N ILE A 430 20.21 18.24 -1.08
CA ILE A 430 21.08 17.70 -2.12
C ILE A 430 22.56 17.79 -1.73
N ASP A 431 22.96 18.91 -1.12
CA ASP A 431 24.35 19.13 -0.68
C ASP A 431 24.72 18.20 0.48
N HIS A 432 23.78 17.96 1.40
CA HIS A 432 23.95 16.98 2.47
C HIS A 432 24.07 15.56 1.91
N ALA A 433 23.26 15.20 0.91
CA ALA A 433 23.34 13.89 0.25
C ALA A 433 24.70 13.68 -0.45
N GLU A 434 25.29 14.72 -1.05
CA GLU A 434 26.62 14.66 -1.64
C GLU A 434 27.72 14.53 -0.59
N ARG A 435 27.69 15.32 0.49
CA ARG A 435 28.67 15.19 1.59
C ARG A 435 28.61 13.78 2.22
N MET A 436 27.41 13.26 2.42
CA MET A 436 27.20 11.89 2.93
C MET A 436 27.78 10.84 1.98
N ARG A 437 27.56 10.98 0.67
CA ARG A 437 28.16 10.10 -0.33
C ARG A 437 29.68 10.11 -0.23
N GLN A 438 30.31 11.29 -0.18
CA GLN A 438 31.77 11.43 -0.07
C GLN A 438 32.31 10.79 1.21
N ALA A 439 31.64 11.03 2.36
CA ALA A 439 32.05 10.43 3.63
C ALA A 439 31.96 8.90 3.60
N LEU A 440 30.88 8.35 3.03
CA LEU A 440 30.70 6.90 2.87
C LEU A 440 31.76 6.30 1.92
N VAL A 441 32.06 6.97 0.79
CA VAL A 441 33.11 6.54 -0.17
C VAL A 441 34.47 6.45 0.53
N ASN A 442 34.83 7.47 1.31
CA ASN A 442 36.11 7.51 2.03
C ASN A 442 36.24 6.41 3.09
N LEU A 443 35.12 5.96 3.66
CA LEU A 443 35.08 4.88 4.66
C LEU A 443 34.97 3.47 4.04
N ASN A 444 34.74 3.36 2.71
CA ASN A 444 34.57 2.09 2.01
C ASN A 444 35.48 1.97 0.77
N PRO A 445 36.79 2.30 0.86
CA PRO A 445 37.66 2.41 -0.33
C PRO A 445 37.78 1.10 -1.11
N GLU A 446 37.86 -0.05 -0.46
CA GLU A 446 37.99 -1.35 -1.11
C GLU A 446 36.76 -1.70 -1.95
N ARG A 447 35.53 -1.44 -1.42
CA ARG A 447 34.28 -1.73 -2.13
C ARG A 447 34.03 -0.77 -3.29
N VAL A 448 34.42 0.51 -3.11
CA VAL A 448 34.35 1.51 -4.18
C VAL A 448 35.37 1.20 -5.29
N LYS A 449 36.54 0.65 -4.93
CA LYS A 449 37.53 0.17 -5.91
C LYS A 449 37.02 -1.06 -6.69
N GLU A 450 36.28 -1.96 -6.02
CA GLU A 450 35.60 -3.08 -6.66
C GLU A 450 34.57 -2.59 -7.69
N ASN A 451 33.73 -1.65 -7.30
CA ASN A 451 32.77 -1.00 -8.19
C ASN A 451 32.47 0.43 -7.73
N ARG A 452 32.71 1.43 -8.60
CA ARG A 452 32.45 2.84 -8.32
C ARG A 452 30.98 3.14 -7.96
N LYS A 453 30.04 2.28 -8.41
CA LYS A 453 28.61 2.40 -8.13
C LYS A 453 28.21 1.80 -6.77
N TYR A 454 29.16 1.35 -5.94
CA TYR A 454 28.82 0.86 -4.61
C TYR A 454 28.05 1.90 -3.79
N ILE A 455 28.42 3.18 -3.90
CA ILE A 455 27.75 4.30 -3.26
C ILE A 455 27.45 5.36 -4.31
N MET A 456 26.16 5.66 -4.50
CA MET A 456 25.70 6.65 -5.47
C MET A 456 24.80 7.69 -4.81
N ARG A 457 24.90 8.94 -5.26
CA ARG A 457 23.89 9.96 -4.96
C ARG A 457 22.75 9.81 -5.98
N ILE A 458 21.54 9.63 -5.49
CA ILE A 458 20.34 9.49 -6.32
C ILE A 458 19.40 10.65 -5.95
N THR A 459 19.53 11.77 -6.66
CA THR A 459 18.78 13.00 -6.46
C THR A 459 18.20 13.52 -7.77
N GLY A 460 17.21 14.43 -7.69
CA GLY A 460 16.47 14.90 -8.85
C GLY A 460 17.26 15.81 -9.80
N ASP A 461 18.38 16.35 -9.40
CA ASP A 461 19.25 17.29 -10.14
C ASP A 461 20.29 16.59 -11.01
N GLU A 462 20.62 15.33 -10.75
CA GLU A 462 21.72 14.60 -11.39
C GLU A 462 21.21 13.54 -12.36
N LEU A 463 21.65 13.59 -13.62
CA LEU A 463 21.21 12.67 -14.67
C LEU A 463 21.74 11.25 -14.44
N GLU A 464 23.03 11.10 -14.03
CA GLU A 464 23.62 9.79 -13.76
C GLU A 464 22.92 9.09 -12.59
N GLY A 465 22.67 9.83 -11.49
CA GLY A 465 21.93 9.29 -10.34
C GLY A 465 20.51 8.85 -10.68
N LYS A 466 19.81 9.63 -11.52
CA LYS A 466 18.47 9.24 -12.01
C LYS A 466 18.50 7.97 -12.86
N ALA A 467 19.50 7.82 -13.72
CA ALA A 467 19.67 6.62 -14.56
C ALA A 467 19.97 5.37 -13.72
N GLU A 468 20.64 5.52 -12.57
CA GLU A 468 20.94 4.43 -11.65
C GLU A 468 19.79 4.05 -10.70
N LEU A 469 18.71 4.82 -10.69
CA LEU A 469 17.54 4.50 -9.87
C LEU A 469 16.92 3.16 -10.26
N ASP A 470 16.78 2.90 -11.55
CA ASP A 470 16.23 1.63 -12.06
C ASP A 470 17.11 0.44 -11.66
N ASN A 471 18.43 0.59 -11.71
CA ASN A 471 19.39 -0.43 -11.24
C ASN A 471 19.31 -0.62 -9.71
N PHE A 472 19.08 0.46 -8.95
CA PHE A 472 18.92 0.35 -7.50
C PHE A 472 17.63 -0.39 -7.12
N ILE A 473 16.56 -0.19 -7.87
CA ILE A 473 15.26 -0.84 -7.65
C ILE A 473 15.29 -2.30 -8.09
N ASN A 474 15.99 -2.61 -9.19
CA ASN A 474 16.03 -3.95 -9.75
C ASN A 474 16.67 -4.94 -8.75
N PRO A 475 15.93 -6.00 -8.32
CA PRO A 475 16.49 -6.99 -7.39
C PRO A 475 17.66 -7.77 -7.95
N GLU A 476 17.75 -7.94 -9.28
CA GLU A 476 18.84 -8.69 -9.95
C GLU A 476 20.13 -7.89 -10.01
N GLU A 477 20.05 -6.56 -9.95
CA GLU A 477 21.21 -5.68 -9.99
C GLU A 477 21.81 -5.47 -8.60
N ARG A 478 23.08 -5.85 -8.44
CA ARG A 478 23.80 -5.68 -7.18
C ARG A 478 24.10 -4.22 -6.86
N TYR A 479 24.40 -3.42 -7.87
CA TYR A 479 24.78 -2.01 -7.73
C TYR A 479 23.75 -1.06 -8.32
N PRO A 480 23.54 0.13 -7.72
CA PRO A 480 24.12 0.66 -6.49
C PRO A 480 23.71 -0.11 -5.23
N VAL A 481 24.59 -0.13 -4.21
CA VAL A 481 24.30 -0.72 -2.90
C VAL A 481 23.77 0.33 -1.93
N ILE A 482 24.45 1.47 -1.82
CA ILE A 482 24.07 2.58 -0.94
C ILE A 482 23.66 3.77 -1.80
N ALA A 483 22.41 4.21 -1.63
CA ALA A 483 21.87 5.41 -2.25
C ALA A 483 21.76 6.54 -1.21
N THR A 484 22.48 7.66 -1.41
CA THR A 484 22.23 8.89 -0.64
C THR A 484 21.25 9.76 -1.38
N THR A 485 20.22 10.26 -0.71
CA THR A 485 19.12 10.99 -1.34
C THR A 485 18.53 12.06 -0.43
N SER A 486 17.81 13.01 -1.00
CA SER A 486 17.00 13.96 -0.25
C SER A 486 15.51 13.66 -0.40
N LYS A 487 14.87 14.16 -1.46
CA LYS A 487 13.42 14.00 -1.70
C LYS A 487 13.06 12.96 -2.76
N LEU A 488 13.98 12.63 -3.68
CA LEU A 488 13.63 11.80 -4.85
C LEU A 488 13.16 10.40 -4.47
N MET A 489 13.82 9.76 -3.51
CA MET A 489 13.48 8.40 -3.08
C MET A 489 12.47 8.34 -1.93
N SER A 490 12.00 9.48 -1.42
CA SER A 490 10.97 9.49 -0.37
C SER A 490 9.61 9.00 -0.86
N THR A 491 9.39 8.97 -2.19
CA THR A 491 8.10 8.66 -2.79
C THR A 491 8.26 7.72 -3.98
N ASP A 492 7.38 6.72 -4.08
CA ASP A 492 7.11 5.88 -5.26
C ASP A 492 8.28 5.06 -5.82
N VAL A 493 9.36 4.92 -5.08
CA VAL A 493 10.47 4.02 -5.38
C VAL A 493 10.18 2.66 -4.76
N ASP A 494 9.97 1.63 -5.55
CA ASP A 494 9.71 0.26 -5.08
C ASP A 494 11.03 -0.53 -4.88
N ALA A 495 11.80 -0.15 -3.87
CA ALA A 495 13.05 -0.82 -3.54
C ALA A 495 12.80 -2.12 -2.76
N GLN A 496 12.37 -3.19 -3.44
CA GLN A 496 11.94 -4.46 -2.83
C GLN A 496 12.99 -5.12 -1.97
N THR A 497 14.27 -4.91 -2.27
CA THR A 497 15.41 -5.52 -1.57
C THR A 497 16.08 -4.60 -0.55
N CYS A 498 15.52 -3.41 -0.27
CA CYS A 498 16.06 -2.46 0.71
C CYS A 498 16.00 -3.05 2.13
N LYS A 499 17.17 -3.26 2.75
CA LYS A 499 17.33 -3.85 4.10
C LYS A 499 17.71 -2.82 5.18
N LEU A 500 18.16 -1.63 4.77
CA LEU A 500 18.54 -0.56 5.69
C LEU A 500 18.02 0.81 5.20
N ILE A 501 17.36 1.52 6.09
CA ILE A 501 16.99 2.92 5.92
C ILE A 501 17.67 3.73 7.01
N ALA A 502 18.53 4.66 6.62
CA ALA A 502 19.18 5.60 7.53
C ALA A 502 18.49 6.96 7.44
N LEU A 503 17.95 7.43 8.56
CA LEU A 503 17.25 8.71 8.66
C LEU A 503 18.19 9.76 9.24
N ASP A 504 18.88 10.50 8.38
CA ASP A 504 19.68 11.68 8.73
C ASP A 504 19.04 12.94 8.13
N GLN A 505 17.71 12.98 8.18
CA GLN A 505 16.85 14.03 7.66
C GLN A 505 15.89 14.53 8.73
N HIS A 506 15.60 15.83 8.75
CA HIS A 506 14.51 16.40 9.53
C HIS A 506 13.17 16.13 8.85
N ILE A 507 12.43 15.18 9.38
CA ILE A 507 11.09 14.84 8.91
C ILE A 507 10.08 15.66 9.71
N ARG A 508 9.16 16.34 9.02
CA ARG A 508 8.23 17.30 9.63
C ARG A 508 6.79 16.81 9.73
N SER A 509 6.48 15.68 9.12
CA SER A 509 5.13 15.14 9.12
C SER A 509 5.12 13.62 9.20
N MET A 510 4.08 13.06 9.81
CA MET A 510 3.81 11.60 9.82
C MET A 510 3.76 11.05 8.39
N THR A 511 3.20 11.79 7.45
CA THR A 511 3.13 11.40 6.03
C THR A 511 4.51 11.20 5.43
N GLU A 512 5.43 12.16 5.62
CA GLU A 512 6.81 12.07 5.13
C GLU A 512 7.55 10.89 5.78
N PHE A 513 7.36 10.70 7.09
CA PHE A 513 7.90 9.56 7.82
C PHE A 513 7.43 8.22 7.24
N LYS A 514 6.11 8.04 7.11
CA LYS A 514 5.51 6.82 6.55
C LYS A 514 5.98 6.55 5.12
N GLN A 515 6.19 7.58 4.33
CA GLN A 515 6.74 7.45 2.97
C GLN A 515 8.19 6.99 2.97
N ALA A 516 9.03 7.59 3.81
CA ALA A 516 10.45 7.23 3.91
C ALA A 516 10.62 5.75 4.34
N ILE A 517 9.95 5.33 5.41
CA ILE A 517 10.04 3.94 5.88
C ILE A 517 9.33 2.95 4.95
N GLY A 518 8.32 3.41 4.21
CA GLY A 518 7.59 2.61 3.22
C GLY A 518 8.49 1.98 2.15
N ARG A 519 9.70 2.52 1.96
CA ARG A 519 10.71 1.94 1.04
C ARG A 519 11.25 0.59 1.52
N GLY A 520 11.22 0.34 2.83
CA GLY A 520 11.67 -0.90 3.43
C GLY A 520 10.57 -1.94 3.65
N THR A 521 9.29 -1.59 3.46
CA THR A 521 8.17 -2.44 3.87
C THR A 521 7.89 -3.65 2.98
N ARG A 522 8.48 -3.73 1.78
CA ARG A 522 8.32 -4.90 0.91
C ARG A 522 8.99 -6.14 1.49
N ILE A 523 8.33 -7.27 1.40
CA ILE A 523 8.95 -8.60 1.58
C ILE A 523 9.36 -9.10 0.21
N ASN A 524 10.58 -9.63 0.11
CA ASN A 524 11.07 -10.32 -1.08
C ASN A 524 11.82 -11.58 -0.61
N GLU A 525 11.11 -12.72 -0.64
CA GLU A 525 11.60 -14.00 -0.11
C GLU A 525 12.75 -14.55 -0.94
N ASP A 526 12.74 -14.33 -2.27
CA ASP A 526 13.77 -14.80 -3.20
C ASP A 526 15.14 -14.16 -2.92
N TYR A 527 15.14 -12.97 -2.31
CA TYR A 527 16.35 -12.23 -1.93
C TYR A 527 16.57 -12.18 -0.41
N ASP A 528 15.97 -13.10 0.34
CA ASP A 528 16.08 -13.19 1.80
C ASP A 528 15.77 -11.84 2.50
N LYS A 529 14.73 -11.13 2.00
CA LYS A 529 14.29 -9.87 2.55
C LYS A 529 12.94 -10.03 3.24
N TYR A 530 12.99 -10.31 4.56
CA TYR A 530 11.80 -10.51 5.42
C TYR A 530 11.54 -9.35 6.35
N TRP A 531 12.56 -8.54 6.65
CA TRP A 531 12.50 -7.39 7.55
C TRP A 531 13.56 -6.37 7.15
N PHE A 532 13.53 -5.18 7.75
CA PHE A 532 14.52 -4.15 7.51
C PHE A 532 14.90 -3.42 8.80
N THR A 533 15.95 -2.62 8.76
CA THR A 533 16.39 -1.79 9.88
C THR A 533 16.22 -0.33 9.54
N ILE A 534 15.78 0.45 10.53
CA ILE A 534 15.80 1.91 10.51
C ILE A 534 16.91 2.36 11.44
N MET A 535 17.93 3.04 10.92
CA MET A 535 18.91 3.77 11.72
C MET A 535 18.47 5.23 11.82
N ASP A 536 18.14 5.67 13.04
CA ASP A 536 17.59 6.99 13.29
C ASP A 536 18.64 7.88 13.97
N PHE A 537 19.08 8.93 13.27
CA PHE A 537 20.07 9.91 13.74
C PHE A 537 19.45 11.24 14.16
N LYS A 538 18.12 11.41 14.00
CA LYS A 538 17.38 12.65 14.23
C LYS A 538 16.19 12.49 15.16
N LYS A 539 16.09 11.34 15.86
CA LYS A 539 14.97 10.99 16.75
C LYS A 539 13.58 11.02 16.08
N VAL A 540 13.56 10.81 14.77
CA VAL A 540 12.34 10.85 13.96
C VAL A 540 11.36 9.77 14.43
N THR A 541 11.88 8.59 14.77
CA THR A 541 11.06 7.47 15.25
C THR A 541 10.42 7.71 16.62
N GLU A 542 10.92 8.66 17.42
CA GLU A 542 10.26 9.08 18.67
C GLU A 542 9.16 10.11 18.40
N LEU A 543 9.42 11.07 17.48
CA LEU A 543 8.48 12.11 17.12
C LEU A 543 7.20 11.56 16.50
N PHE A 544 7.33 10.45 15.76
CA PHE A 544 6.24 9.83 15.03
C PHE A 544 5.88 8.44 15.56
N ALA A 545 6.19 8.16 16.83
CA ALA A 545 5.72 6.95 17.49
C ALA A 545 4.17 6.94 17.55
N ASP A 546 3.58 5.96 16.92
CA ASP A 546 2.12 5.79 16.82
C ASP A 546 1.78 4.32 17.11
N LYS A 547 1.03 4.08 18.20
CA LYS A 547 0.66 2.72 18.62
C LYS A 547 -0.17 1.98 17.57
N ASP A 548 -0.93 2.71 16.77
CA ASP A 548 -1.73 2.14 15.70
C ASP A 548 -0.92 1.90 14.42
N PHE A 549 0.27 2.48 14.34
CA PHE A 549 1.20 2.35 13.22
C PHE A 549 2.35 1.39 13.53
N ASP A 550 2.94 1.49 14.72
CA ASP A 550 4.18 0.80 15.08
C ASP A 550 3.99 -0.70 15.44
N GLY A 551 2.79 -1.18 15.63
CA GLY A 551 2.45 -2.61 15.81
C GLY A 551 3.03 -3.27 17.03
#